data_ef7062e43cf812409572c13bd211e8c6
#
_entry.id   ef7062e43cf812409572c13bd211e8c6
#
_cell.length_a   1.000
_cell.length_b   1.000
_cell.length_c   1.000
_cell.angle_alpha   90.00
_cell.angle_beta   90.00
_cell.angle_gamma   90.00
#
_symmetry.space_group_name_H-M   'P 1'
#
loop_
_entity.id
_entity.type
_entity.pdbx_description
1 polymer ?
#
loop_
_entity_poly.entity_id
_entity_poly.type
_entity_poly.pdbx_seq_one_letter_code
_entity_poly.pdbx_strand_id
1 'polypeptide(L)'
;MLESYENIIIYGLGQSGISSYDKLKDKKNIFIWDDCKKKRKELEKKGYEFNEPRKWPWEKIDLLILAPGIALNFGADSFIVKESKKNKIKIAGDIEVFYQELKSLGVRKKIIAVTGTNGKSTFVSVLNEILQKSGLKSSIAGNIGIPVLSINADEFDIIILEVSSFQLELIDQFRADISVILNVHEDHNERYESYEEYQKTKTKIFLNQRNTDYAIFDDFYLSEKILKEINPSPKHVLFKDNEFNDLSNKISQNGIIKKFLPALIKVTDILDVDRNFVINQLTKFKNLNHRIYEVCSRDGVSFINDSKATNPAAANFAASQFKDIYWILGGLSKNNDLSKLDLSNKNIKKIYLIGSSSDQLSQIIPKKVKFEVSYNLESATKSAYKEVLKSQRGCILLSPGCSSQDQFIDYQERGNKFTKIVNNLMVKC
;
A
#
# COMPACT_ATOMS: atom_id res chain seq x y z
N MET A 1 11.48 -14.63 -23.05
CA MET A 1 11.51 -15.42 -21.80
C MET A 1 10.10 -15.85 -21.37
N LEU A 2 9.07 -14.97 -21.32
CA LEU A 2 7.68 -15.41 -21.07
C LEU A 2 7.16 -16.35 -22.17
N GLU A 3 7.57 -16.13 -23.40
CA GLU A 3 7.21 -16.97 -24.57
C GLU A 3 7.72 -18.40 -24.45
N SER A 4 8.86 -18.62 -23.79
CA SER A 4 9.46 -19.95 -23.62
C SER A 4 8.79 -20.82 -22.54
N TYR A 5 7.91 -20.28 -21.73
CA TYR A 5 7.18 -21.03 -20.71
C TYR A 5 5.87 -21.56 -21.30
N GLU A 6 5.66 -22.86 -21.26
CA GLU A 6 4.47 -23.54 -21.78
C GLU A 6 3.47 -23.88 -20.67
N ASN A 7 3.97 -24.38 -19.55
CA ASN A 7 3.18 -24.89 -18.44
C ASN A 7 3.35 -23.99 -17.21
N ILE A 8 2.30 -23.27 -16.83
CA ILE A 8 2.37 -22.22 -15.81
C ILE A 8 1.39 -22.53 -14.68
N ILE A 9 1.86 -22.46 -13.44
CA ILE A 9 0.99 -22.44 -12.26
C ILE A 9 0.66 -21.00 -11.92
N ILE A 10 -0.60 -20.73 -11.59
CA ILE A 10 -1.03 -19.49 -10.94
C ILE A 10 -1.63 -19.84 -9.57
N TYR A 11 -0.94 -19.41 -8.51
CA TYR A 11 -1.31 -19.71 -7.14
C TYR A 11 -1.70 -18.47 -6.36
N GLY A 12 -2.95 -18.49 -5.82
CA GLY A 12 -3.61 -17.36 -5.19
C GLY A 12 -4.38 -16.52 -6.21
N LEU A 13 -5.71 -16.69 -6.23
CA LEU A 13 -6.60 -16.12 -7.24
C LEU A 13 -7.26 -14.82 -6.75
N GLY A 14 -6.46 -13.93 -6.14
CA GLY A 14 -6.82 -12.53 -5.94
C GLY A 14 -6.94 -11.78 -7.26
N GLN A 15 -7.02 -10.46 -7.21
CA GLN A 15 -7.08 -9.63 -8.43
C GLN A 15 -5.88 -9.90 -9.35
N SER A 16 -4.65 -9.95 -8.81
CA SER A 16 -3.44 -10.26 -9.57
C SER A 16 -3.48 -11.64 -10.21
N GLY A 17 -3.88 -12.69 -9.46
CA GLY A 17 -3.93 -14.04 -10.00
C GLY A 17 -4.99 -14.23 -11.08
N ILE A 18 -6.18 -13.63 -10.91
CA ILE A 18 -7.23 -13.64 -11.93
C ILE A 18 -6.76 -12.90 -13.19
N SER A 19 -6.16 -11.73 -13.02
CA SER A 19 -5.59 -10.96 -14.13
C SER A 19 -4.50 -11.75 -14.88
N SER A 20 -3.65 -12.47 -14.15
CA SER A 20 -2.63 -13.34 -14.75
C SER A 20 -3.25 -14.49 -15.57
N TYR A 21 -4.30 -15.11 -15.01
CA TYR A 21 -5.02 -16.18 -15.70
C TYR A 21 -5.69 -15.67 -16.98
N ASP A 22 -6.46 -14.59 -16.89
CA ASP A 22 -7.17 -14.03 -18.04
C ASP A 22 -6.22 -13.59 -19.17
N LYS A 23 -5.02 -13.13 -18.82
CA LYS A 23 -3.98 -12.74 -19.77
C LYS A 23 -3.34 -13.91 -20.49
N LEU A 24 -3.21 -15.05 -19.82
CA LEU A 24 -2.37 -16.16 -20.28
C LEU A 24 -3.17 -17.40 -20.75
N LYS A 25 -4.43 -17.58 -20.35
CA LYS A 25 -5.23 -18.80 -20.55
C LYS A 25 -5.34 -19.27 -22.01
N ASP A 26 -5.39 -18.32 -22.95
CA ASP A 26 -5.55 -18.64 -24.38
C ASP A 26 -4.19 -18.97 -25.08
N LYS A 27 -3.08 -18.78 -24.37
CA LYS A 27 -1.72 -18.91 -24.95
C LYS A 27 -0.87 -19.98 -24.28
N LYS A 28 -1.25 -20.45 -23.08
CA LYS A 28 -0.44 -21.30 -22.22
C LYS A 28 -1.27 -22.38 -21.53
N ASN A 29 -0.64 -23.49 -21.14
CA ASN A 29 -1.24 -24.50 -20.28
C ASN A 29 -1.22 -23.97 -18.82
N ILE A 30 -2.37 -23.63 -18.27
CA ILE A 30 -2.45 -22.99 -16.97
C ILE A 30 -3.03 -23.94 -15.92
N PHE A 31 -2.32 -24.08 -14.81
CA PHE A 31 -2.75 -24.77 -13.60
C PHE A 31 -3.06 -23.73 -12.53
N ILE A 32 -4.28 -23.69 -12.02
CA ILE A 32 -4.71 -22.68 -11.05
C ILE A 32 -5.05 -23.29 -9.70
N TRP A 33 -4.72 -22.56 -8.61
CA TRP A 33 -5.14 -22.93 -7.27
C TRP A 33 -5.26 -21.72 -6.34
N ASP A 34 -6.18 -21.86 -5.39
CA ASP A 34 -6.34 -20.96 -4.24
C ASP A 34 -6.70 -21.80 -3.03
N ASP A 35 -6.09 -21.60 -1.87
CA ASP A 35 -6.34 -22.43 -0.69
C ASP A 35 -7.75 -22.21 -0.11
N CYS A 36 -8.36 -21.05 -0.37
CA CYS A 36 -9.71 -20.75 0.07
C CYS A 36 -10.75 -21.54 -0.74
N LYS A 37 -11.28 -22.62 -0.15
CA LYS A 37 -12.31 -23.48 -0.78
C LYS A 37 -13.55 -22.69 -1.22
N LYS A 38 -13.96 -21.68 -0.43
CA LYS A 38 -15.12 -20.84 -0.79
C LYS A 38 -14.86 -20.11 -2.09
N LYS A 39 -13.68 -19.54 -2.24
CA LYS A 39 -13.26 -18.81 -3.43
C LYS A 39 -13.18 -19.70 -4.65
N ARG A 40 -12.60 -20.90 -4.53
CA ARG A 40 -12.59 -21.87 -5.64
C ARG A 40 -14.01 -22.17 -6.12
N LYS A 41 -14.97 -22.47 -5.19
CA LYS A 41 -16.37 -22.70 -5.55
C LYS A 41 -17.05 -21.51 -6.25
N GLU A 42 -16.68 -20.27 -5.87
CA GLU A 42 -17.19 -19.07 -6.52
C GLU A 42 -16.64 -18.91 -7.94
N LEU A 43 -15.37 -19.26 -8.16
CA LEU A 43 -14.72 -19.21 -9.47
C LEU A 43 -15.15 -20.37 -10.38
N GLU A 44 -15.37 -21.57 -9.85
CA GLU A 44 -15.99 -22.70 -10.60
C GLU A 44 -17.31 -22.31 -11.25
N LYS A 45 -18.16 -21.56 -10.53
CA LYS A 45 -19.42 -21.02 -11.09
C LYS A 45 -19.21 -20.03 -12.23
N LYS A 46 -18.01 -19.49 -12.37
CA LYS A 46 -17.60 -18.57 -13.45
C LYS A 46 -16.83 -19.28 -14.56
N GLY A 47 -16.75 -20.62 -14.52
CA GLY A 47 -16.09 -21.40 -15.56
C GLY A 47 -14.58 -21.63 -15.34
N TYR A 48 -14.03 -21.36 -14.15
CA TYR A 48 -12.65 -21.72 -13.84
C TYR A 48 -12.55 -23.19 -13.47
N GLU A 49 -11.59 -23.89 -14.06
CA GLU A 49 -11.36 -25.31 -13.81
C GLU A 49 -10.18 -25.52 -12.84
N PHE A 50 -10.41 -26.29 -11.79
CA PHE A 50 -9.43 -26.61 -10.78
C PHE A 50 -9.02 -28.06 -10.83
N ASN A 51 -7.72 -28.30 -10.99
CA ASN A 51 -7.12 -29.61 -10.85
C ASN A 51 -6.34 -29.68 -9.54
N GLU A 52 -6.43 -30.79 -8.86
CA GLU A 52 -5.77 -30.99 -7.57
C GLU A 52 -4.24 -30.88 -7.71
N PRO A 53 -3.54 -30.03 -6.95
CA PRO A 53 -2.11 -29.78 -7.10
C PRO A 53 -1.22 -31.04 -7.02
N ARG A 54 -1.65 -32.07 -6.27
CA ARG A 54 -0.92 -33.32 -6.16
C ARG A 54 -0.88 -34.13 -7.46
N LYS A 55 -1.76 -33.83 -8.43
CA LYS A 55 -1.86 -34.51 -9.72
C LYS A 55 -1.21 -33.74 -10.86
N TRP A 56 -0.61 -32.58 -10.58
CA TRP A 56 0.04 -31.78 -11.60
C TRP A 56 1.33 -32.42 -12.10
N PRO A 57 1.69 -32.23 -13.37
CA PRO A 57 2.93 -32.74 -13.95
C PRO A 57 4.12 -31.85 -13.55
N TRP A 58 4.52 -31.89 -12.28
CA TRP A 58 5.51 -31.01 -11.67
C TRP A 58 6.84 -30.93 -12.45
N GLU A 59 7.24 -32.00 -13.07
CA GLU A 59 8.47 -32.07 -13.89
C GLU A 59 8.37 -31.31 -15.23
N LYS A 60 7.15 -30.91 -15.62
CA LYS A 60 6.88 -30.15 -16.87
C LYS A 60 6.51 -28.71 -16.61
N ILE A 61 6.39 -28.30 -15.35
CA ILE A 61 6.03 -26.93 -14.99
C ILE A 61 7.25 -26.02 -15.15
N ASP A 62 7.08 -24.91 -15.87
CA ASP A 62 8.13 -23.94 -16.16
C ASP A 62 8.14 -22.75 -15.22
N LEU A 63 6.97 -22.32 -14.78
CA LEU A 63 6.80 -21.08 -14.01
C LEU A 63 5.69 -21.22 -12.95
N LEU A 64 5.94 -20.71 -11.74
CA LEU A 64 4.92 -20.42 -10.75
C LEU A 64 4.71 -18.89 -10.67
N ILE A 65 3.52 -18.43 -11.03
CA ILE A 65 3.07 -17.07 -10.75
C ILE A 65 2.41 -17.08 -9.37
N LEU A 66 3.07 -16.43 -8.41
CA LEU A 66 2.68 -16.43 -7.00
C LEU A 66 2.00 -15.12 -6.64
N ALA A 67 0.80 -15.20 -6.04
CA ALA A 67 0.14 -14.01 -5.52
C ALA A 67 0.96 -13.40 -4.36
N PRO A 68 1.11 -12.06 -4.29
CA PRO A 68 1.98 -11.41 -3.31
C PRO A 68 1.65 -11.73 -1.85
N GLY A 69 0.37 -12.01 -1.54
CA GLY A 69 -0.07 -12.35 -0.19
C GLY A 69 0.43 -13.70 0.32
N ILE A 70 1.00 -14.55 -0.55
CA ILE A 70 1.52 -15.88 -0.18
C ILE A 70 3.01 -15.78 0.10
N ALA A 71 3.44 -16.29 1.26
CA ALA A 71 4.84 -16.20 1.67
C ALA A 71 5.73 -17.11 0.82
N LEU A 72 6.85 -16.53 0.34
CA LEU A 72 7.87 -17.28 -0.42
C LEU A 72 8.92 -17.91 0.51
N ASN A 73 9.29 -17.22 1.58
CA ASN A 73 10.38 -17.60 2.48
C ASN A 73 9.88 -17.70 3.93
N PHE A 74 10.06 -16.69 4.76
CA PHE A 74 9.65 -16.72 6.15
C PHE A 74 8.12 -16.94 6.26
N GLY A 75 7.72 -17.89 7.12
CA GLY A 75 6.33 -18.30 7.26
C GLY A 75 5.74 -19.07 6.06
N ALA A 76 6.55 -19.45 5.06
CA ALA A 76 6.11 -20.21 3.89
C ALA A 76 5.80 -21.67 4.27
N ASP A 77 4.52 -22.01 4.35
CA ASP A 77 4.06 -23.39 4.61
C ASP A 77 3.28 -24.01 3.45
N SER A 78 3.17 -23.30 2.34
CA SER A 78 2.43 -23.76 1.17
C SER A 78 3.09 -24.97 0.50
N PHE A 79 2.31 -26.03 0.30
CA PHE A 79 2.70 -27.20 -0.48
C PHE A 79 3.19 -26.81 -1.88
N ILE A 80 2.49 -25.89 -2.56
CA ILE A 80 2.82 -25.48 -3.94
C ILE A 80 4.18 -24.79 -3.98
N VAL A 81 4.48 -23.91 -3.03
CA VAL A 81 5.80 -23.25 -2.95
C VAL A 81 6.91 -24.27 -2.67
N LYS A 82 6.66 -25.22 -1.74
CA LYS A 82 7.63 -26.29 -1.42
C LYS A 82 7.93 -27.17 -2.63
N GLU A 83 6.90 -27.64 -3.34
CA GLU A 83 7.09 -28.47 -4.52
C GLU A 83 7.74 -27.69 -5.69
N SER A 84 7.40 -26.42 -5.87
CA SER A 84 8.05 -25.57 -6.88
C SER A 84 9.55 -25.42 -6.60
N LYS A 85 9.95 -25.17 -5.35
CA LYS A 85 11.37 -25.09 -4.97
C LYS A 85 12.09 -26.43 -5.18
N LYS A 86 11.47 -27.54 -4.79
CA LYS A 86 12.02 -28.91 -4.96
C LYS A 86 12.26 -29.23 -6.45
N ASN A 87 11.35 -28.86 -7.32
CA ASN A 87 11.45 -29.08 -8.77
C ASN A 87 12.21 -27.96 -9.51
N LYS A 88 12.79 -26.98 -8.77
CA LYS A 88 13.54 -25.84 -9.34
C LYS A 88 12.72 -24.99 -10.31
N ILE A 89 11.41 -24.95 -10.13
CA ILE A 89 10.50 -24.13 -10.94
C ILE A 89 10.75 -22.66 -10.62
N LYS A 90 10.83 -21.83 -11.66
CA LYS A 90 10.96 -20.38 -11.48
C LYS A 90 9.71 -19.83 -10.80
N ILE A 91 9.90 -18.97 -9.81
CA ILE A 91 8.79 -18.29 -9.09
C ILE A 91 8.86 -16.80 -9.41
N ALA A 92 7.74 -16.21 -9.83
CA ALA A 92 7.64 -14.80 -10.17
C ALA A 92 6.30 -14.24 -9.69
N GLY A 93 6.24 -12.92 -9.53
CA GLY A 93 4.99 -12.18 -9.28
C GLY A 93 4.43 -11.55 -10.57
N ASP A 94 3.26 -10.96 -10.45
CA ASP A 94 2.57 -10.26 -11.54
C ASP A 94 3.41 -9.12 -12.15
N ILE A 95 4.15 -8.36 -11.33
CA ILE A 95 5.05 -7.29 -11.77
C ILE A 95 6.18 -7.82 -12.66
N GLU A 96 6.79 -8.94 -12.27
CA GLU A 96 7.85 -9.57 -13.07
C GLU A 96 7.32 -10.07 -14.40
N VAL A 97 6.17 -10.75 -14.39
CA VAL A 97 5.52 -11.29 -15.61
C VAL A 97 5.16 -10.17 -16.57
N PHE A 98 4.59 -9.07 -16.07
CA PHE A 98 4.27 -7.88 -16.85
C PHE A 98 5.51 -7.28 -17.52
N TYR A 99 6.59 -7.11 -16.76
CA TYR A 99 7.85 -6.58 -17.31
C TYR A 99 8.43 -7.48 -18.39
N GLN A 100 8.41 -8.80 -18.20
CA GLN A 100 8.87 -9.76 -19.20
C GLN A 100 8.00 -9.73 -20.46
N GLU A 101 6.69 -9.53 -20.33
CA GLU A 101 5.80 -9.38 -21.48
C GLU A 101 6.14 -8.12 -22.29
N LEU A 102 6.25 -6.95 -21.65
CA LEU A 102 6.66 -5.72 -22.34
C LEU A 102 7.99 -5.91 -23.09
N LYS A 103 8.94 -6.58 -22.47
CA LYS A 103 10.25 -6.86 -23.07
C LYS A 103 10.14 -7.79 -24.27
N SER A 104 9.30 -8.84 -24.20
CA SER A 104 9.12 -9.80 -25.31
C SER A 104 8.43 -9.17 -26.52
N LEU A 105 7.50 -8.26 -26.28
CA LEU A 105 6.79 -7.51 -27.33
C LEU A 105 7.64 -6.37 -27.93
N GLY A 106 8.84 -6.11 -27.41
CA GLY A 106 9.67 -4.97 -27.81
C GLY A 106 9.06 -3.60 -27.46
N VAL A 107 8.04 -3.57 -26.60
CA VAL A 107 7.31 -2.38 -26.20
C VAL A 107 8.11 -1.64 -25.12
N ARG A 108 8.61 -0.45 -25.45
CA ARG A 108 9.31 0.39 -24.49
C ARG A 108 8.37 1.44 -23.92
N LYS A 109 8.02 1.28 -22.64
CA LYS A 109 7.27 2.27 -21.87
C LYS A 109 8.15 2.82 -20.76
N LYS A 110 7.92 4.08 -20.37
CA LYS A 110 8.57 4.63 -19.18
C LYS A 110 7.86 4.10 -17.95
N ILE A 111 8.58 3.38 -17.10
CA ILE A 111 8.06 2.78 -15.87
C ILE A 111 8.54 3.60 -14.67
N ILE A 112 7.60 4.06 -13.86
CA ILE A 112 7.85 4.69 -12.57
C ILE A 112 7.36 3.73 -11.49
N ALA A 113 8.27 3.15 -10.69
CA ALA A 113 7.91 2.24 -9.62
C ALA A 113 8.03 2.93 -8.26
N VAL A 114 7.00 2.79 -7.43
CA VAL A 114 6.92 3.47 -6.13
C VAL A 114 6.66 2.45 -5.02
N THR A 115 7.55 2.42 -4.04
CA THR A 115 7.37 1.64 -2.81
C THR A 115 7.54 2.51 -1.56
N GLY A 116 7.31 1.94 -0.42
CA GLY A 116 7.40 2.56 0.90
C GLY A 116 6.47 1.86 1.88
N THR A 117 6.59 2.13 3.15
CA THR A 117 5.64 1.62 4.15
C THR A 117 4.33 2.39 4.02
N ASN A 118 4.39 3.72 4.04
CA ASN A 118 3.24 4.61 4.00
C ASN A 118 3.29 5.57 2.82
N GLY A 119 2.13 6.10 2.41
CA GLY A 119 2.02 7.18 1.42
C GLY A 119 1.98 6.74 -0.04
N LYS A 120 2.36 5.50 -0.39
CA LYS A 120 2.44 5.00 -1.78
C LYS A 120 1.24 5.38 -2.65
N SER A 121 0.06 4.96 -2.27
CA SER A 121 -1.16 5.15 -3.10
C SER A 121 -1.51 6.64 -3.28
N THR A 122 -1.30 7.45 -2.25
CA THR A 122 -1.50 8.90 -2.36
C THR A 122 -0.48 9.49 -3.33
N PHE A 123 0.79 9.11 -3.19
CA PHE A 123 1.86 9.56 -4.08
C PHE A 123 1.58 9.23 -5.56
N VAL A 124 1.29 7.95 -5.87
CA VAL A 124 1.05 7.54 -7.26
C VAL A 124 -0.21 8.19 -7.84
N SER A 125 -1.26 8.41 -7.01
CA SER A 125 -2.48 9.08 -7.45
C SER A 125 -2.25 10.56 -7.76
N VAL A 126 -1.53 11.26 -6.88
CA VAL A 126 -1.13 12.67 -7.09
C VAL A 126 -0.26 12.80 -8.32
N LEU A 127 0.77 11.94 -8.43
CA LEU A 127 1.67 11.96 -9.58
C LEU A 127 0.90 11.73 -10.89
N ASN A 128 0.04 10.72 -10.93
CA ASN A 128 -0.74 10.42 -12.14
C ASN A 128 -1.67 11.59 -12.53
N GLU A 129 -2.34 12.20 -11.56
CA GLU A 129 -3.19 13.37 -11.82
C GLU A 129 -2.39 14.54 -12.38
N ILE A 130 -1.21 14.82 -11.82
CA ILE A 130 -0.31 15.87 -12.33
C ILE A 130 0.14 15.57 -13.75
N LEU A 131 0.60 14.33 -14.02
CA LEU A 131 1.07 13.94 -15.35
C LEU A 131 -0.03 14.02 -16.41
N GLN A 132 -1.22 13.51 -16.11
CA GLN A 132 -2.37 13.59 -17.03
C GLN A 132 -2.77 15.05 -17.31
N LYS A 133 -2.81 15.89 -16.29
CA LYS A 133 -3.14 17.32 -16.46
C LYS A 133 -2.03 18.10 -17.14
N SER A 134 -0.79 17.63 -17.15
CA SER A 134 0.31 18.19 -17.94
C SER A 134 0.32 17.71 -19.40
N GLY A 135 -0.64 16.86 -19.79
CA GLY A 135 -0.76 16.32 -21.14
C GLY A 135 -0.04 15.00 -21.38
N LEU A 136 0.60 14.40 -20.38
CA LEU A 136 1.27 13.11 -20.48
C LEU A 136 0.26 11.97 -20.31
N LYS A 137 0.30 10.97 -21.19
CA LYS A 137 -0.55 9.79 -21.09
C LYS A 137 0.01 8.82 -20.05
N SER A 138 -0.53 8.85 -18.84
CA SER A 138 -0.09 8.01 -17.74
C SER A 138 -1.24 7.22 -17.12
N SER A 139 -0.91 6.07 -16.51
CA SER A 139 -1.85 5.24 -15.75
C SER A 139 -1.19 4.60 -14.54
N ILE A 140 -2.02 4.27 -13.54
CA ILE A 140 -1.60 3.58 -12.31
C ILE A 140 -1.94 2.10 -12.43
N ALA A 141 -0.97 1.24 -12.08
CA ALA A 141 -1.19 -0.19 -11.97
C ALA A 141 -0.42 -0.80 -10.78
N GLY A 142 -0.63 -2.09 -10.53
CA GLY A 142 0.09 -2.85 -9.50
C GLY A 142 -0.74 -3.09 -8.24
N ASN A 143 -0.20 -2.71 -7.08
CA ASN A 143 -0.84 -2.95 -5.78
C ASN A 143 -2.15 -2.14 -5.56
N ILE A 144 -2.34 -1.07 -6.34
CA ILE A 144 -3.59 -0.32 -6.50
C ILE A 144 -3.82 0.02 -7.97
N GLY A 145 -5.00 0.52 -8.29
CA GLY A 145 -5.38 0.84 -9.66
C GLY A 145 -5.75 -0.42 -10.45
N ILE A 146 -5.27 -0.51 -11.67
CA ILE A 146 -5.51 -1.65 -12.56
C ILE A 146 -4.54 -2.77 -12.19
N PRO A 147 -4.98 -4.05 -12.06
CA PRO A 147 -4.06 -5.17 -11.98
C PRO A 147 -3.07 -5.12 -13.14
N VAL A 148 -1.78 -5.25 -12.86
CA VAL A 148 -0.73 -4.88 -13.84
C VAL A 148 -0.84 -5.63 -15.17
N LEU A 149 -1.29 -6.88 -15.17
CA LEU A 149 -1.48 -7.68 -16.38
C LEU A 149 -2.79 -7.37 -17.13
N SER A 150 -3.69 -6.59 -16.53
CA SER A 150 -4.91 -6.10 -17.20
C SER A 150 -4.73 -4.74 -17.88
N ILE A 151 -3.57 -4.07 -17.69
CA ILE A 151 -3.33 -2.77 -18.31
C ILE A 151 -3.09 -2.93 -19.82
N ASN A 152 -3.79 -2.12 -20.61
CA ASN A 152 -3.42 -1.95 -22.02
C ASN A 152 -2.24 -0.96 -22.13
N ALA A 153 -1.03 -1.48 -22.16
CA ALA A 153 0.17 -0.66 -22.13
C ALA A 153 0.28 0.28 -23.35
N ASP A 154 -0.35 -0.05 -24.49
CA ASP A 154 -0.26 0.77 -25.72
C ASP A 154 -0.96 2.11 -25.58
N GLU A 155 -1.92 2.23 -24.68
CA GLU A 155 -2.66 3.47 -24.43
C GLU A 155 -1.86 4.53 -23.66
N PHE A 156 -0.73 4.17 -23.06
CA PHE A 156 0.01 5.02 -22.14
C PHE A 156 1.49 5.12 -22.51
N ASP A 157 2.07 6.31 -22.32
CA ASP A 157 3.51 6.56 -22.45
C ASP A 157 4.25 6.25 -21.15
N ILE A 158 3.57 6.47 -20.02
CA ILE A 158 4.11 6.29 -18.66
C ILE A 158 3.21 5.36 -17.87
N ILE A 159 3.79 4.31 -17.26
CA ILE A 159 3.11 3.39 -16.37
C ILE A 159 3.67 3.61 -14.96
N ILE A 160 2.80 4.02 -14.03
CA ILE A 160 3.13 4.25 -12.64
C ILE A 160 2.73 3.00 -11.85
N LEU A 161 3.71 2.29 -11.31
CA LEU A 161 3.49 1.07 -10.54
C LEU A 161 3.56 1.37 -9.04
N GLU A 162 2.47 1.15 -8.32
CA GLU A 162 2.56 0.98 -6.87
C GLU A 162 3.03 -0.44 -6.58
N VAL A 163 4.18 -0.58 -5.91
CA VAL A 163 4.77 -1.90 -5.62
C VAL A 163 4.91 -2.11 -4.11
N SER A 164 4.29 -3.17 -3.60
CA SER A 164 4.45 -3.61 -2.21
C SER A 164 5.78 -4.35 -2.01
N SER A 165 6.22 -4.47 -0.74
CA SER A 165 7.38 -5.32 -0.42
C SER A 165 7.16 -6.78 -0.83
N PHE A 166 5.94 -7.29 -0.68
CA PHE A 166 5.58 -8.65 -1.09
C PHE A 166 5.72 -8.89 -2.61
N GLN A 167 5.40 -7.88 -3.43
CA GLN A 167 5.66 -7.94 -4.87
C GLN A 167 7.15 -7.86 -5.19
N LEU A 168 7.92 -7.07 -4.43
CA LEU A 168 9.37 -6.96 -4.58
C LEU A 168 10.13 -8.24 -4.18
N GLU A 169 9.55 -9.12 -3.36
CA GLU A 169 10.11 -10.46 -3.13
C GLU A 169 10.16 -11.32 -4.40
N LEU A 170 9.24 -11.08 -5.33
CA LEU A 170 8.94 -11.91 -6.48
C LEU A 170 9.47 -11.34 -7.81
N ILE A 171 10.29 -10.30 -7.76
CA ILE A 171 10.97 -9.75 -8.95
C ILE A 171 12.33 -10.40 -9.17
N ASP A 172 12.74 -10.48 -10.43
CA ASP A 172 14.04 -11.01 -10.88
C ASP A 172 14.68 -10.06 -11.90
N GLN A 173 14.03 -9.80 -13.03
CA GLN A 173 14.51 -8.93 -14.10
C GLN A 173 13.81 -7.58 -14.16
N PHE A 174 12.77 -7.37 -13.35
CA PHE A 174 12.02 -6.13 -13.32
C PHE A 174 12.95 -4.92 -13.21
N ARG A 175 12.73 -3.93 -14.07
CA ARG A 175 13.46 -2.66 -14.09
C ARG A 175 12.49 -1.50 -14.31
N ALA A 176 12.58 -0.48 -13.49
CA ALA A 176 11.89 0.79 -13.71
C ALA A 176 12.89 1.88 -14.09
N ASP A 177 12.46 2.83 -14.93
CA ASP A 177 13.27 3.99 -15.33
C ASP A 177 13.43 4.98 -14.15
N ILE A 178 12.39 5.08 -13.33
CA ILE A 178 12.40 5.86 -12.09
C ILE A 178 11.85 4.98 -10.96
N SER A 179 12.64 4.76 -9.93
CA SER A 179 12.21 4.03 -8.74
C SER A 179 12.22 4.94 -7.52
N VAL A 180 11.18 4.87 -6.70
CA VAL A 180 11.02 5.72 -5.51
C VAL A 180 10.77 4.87 -4.26
N ILE A 181 11.58 5.06 -3.22
CA ILE A 181 11.29 4.60 -1.86
C ILE A 181 10.89 5.83 -1.03
N LEU A 182 9.60 5.95 -0.69
CA LEU A 182 9.08 7.10 0.05
C LEU A 182 9.54 7.12 1.52
N ASN A 183 9.50 5.97 2.16
CA ASN A 183 9.90 5.76 3.55
C ASN A 183 9.94 4.26 3.86
N VAL A 184 10.65 3.90 4.93
CA VAL A 184 10.61 2.55 5.49
C VAL A 184 10.42 2.67 7.01
N HIS A 185 9.33 2.13 7.54
CA HIS A 185 9.02 2.02 8.96
C HIS A 185 8.72 0.55 9.25
N GLU A 186 8.91 0.11 10.47
CA GLU A 186 8.56 -1.25 10.84
C GLU A 186 7.10 -1.56 10.52
N ASP A 187 6.91 -2.64 9.78
CA ASP A 187 5.62 -3.21 9.41
C ASP A 187 5.83 -4.66 8.94
N HIS A 188 4.78 -5.45 8.89
CA HIS A 188 4.82 -6.83 8.38
C HIS A 188 5.79 -7.76 9.12
N ASN A 189 5.89 -7.66 10.46
CA ASN A 189 6.71 -8.53 11.28
C ASN A 189 6.28 -10.02 11.20
N GLU A 190 5.08 -10.29 10.67
CA GLU A 190 4.61 -11.64 10.35
C GLU A 190 5.23 -12.22 9.08
N ARG A 191 5.88 -11.38 8.25
CA ARG A 191 6.41 -11.73 6.93
C ARG A 191 7.92 -11.70 6.85
N TYR A 192 8.58 -10.88 7.67
CA TYR A 192 10.03 -10.66 7.66
C TYR A 192 10.65 -11.02 9.00
N GLU A 193 11.80 -11.69 8.98
CA GLU A 193 12.52 -12.07 10.21
C GLU A 193 13.07 -10.85 10.96
N SER A 194 13.36 -9.78 10.23
CA SER A 194 13.91 -8.55 10.79
C SER A 194 13.51 -7.30 10.00
N TYR A 195 13.61 -6.15 10.66
CA TYR A 195 13.43 -4.86 9.99
C TYR A 195 14.46 -4.63 8.87
N GLU A 196 15.69 -5.13 9.03
CA GLU A 196 16.73 -5.06 8.00
C GLU A 196 16.35 -5.85 6.76
N GLU A 197 15.78 -7.04 6.90
CA GLU A 197 15.27 -7.83 5.77
C GLU A 197 14.14 -7.10 5.04
N TYR A 198 13.24 -6.43 5.78
CA TYR A 198 12.21 -5.60 5.18
C TYR A 198 12.78 -4.41 4.40
N GLN A 199 13.80 -3.71 4.94
CA GLN A 199 14.54 -2.67 4.22
C GLN A 199 15.17 -3.22 2.93
N LYS A 200 15.91 -4.33 3.05
CA LYS A 200 16.56 -5.02 1.92
C LYS A 200 15.56 -5.42 0.84
N THR A 201 14.40 -5.91 1.23
CA THR A 201 13.35 -6.27 0.27
C THR A 201 12.86 -5.04 -0.50
N LYS A 202 12.70 -3.89 0.16
CA LYS A 202 12.28 -2.67 -0.54
C LYS A 202 13.33 -2.14 -1.50
N THR A 203 14.63 -2.27 -1.18
CA THR A 203 15.70 -1.81 -2.08
C THR A 203 15.85 -2.65 -3.34
N LYS A 204 15.22 -3.84 -3.41
CA LYS A 204 15.13 -4.61 -4.66
C LYS A 204 14.50 -3.81 -5.81
N ILE A 205 13.70 -2.78 -5.53
CA ILE A 205 13.15 -1.91 -6.56
C ILE A 205 14.22 -1.26 -7.45
N PHE A 206 15.46 -1.16 -6.96
CA PHE A 206 16.63 -0.63 -7.68
C PHE A 206 17.48 -1.71 -8.38
N LEU A 207 17.18 -3.01 -8.14
CA LEU A 207 18.09 -4.14 -8.43
C LEU A 207 18.65 -4.12 -9.86
N ASN A 208 17.79 -3.90 -10.85
CA ASN A 208 18.15 -4.00 -12.27
C ASN A 208 18.26 -2.64 -12.97
N GLN A 209 18.26 -1.55 -12.21
CA GLN A 209 18.41 -0.21 -12.76
C GLN A 209 19.82 0.00 -13.34
N ARG A 210 19.92 0.88 -14.33
CA ARG A 210 21.14 1.20 -15.07
C ARG A 210 21.50 2.68 -14.89
N ASN A 211 22.63 3.10 -15.40
CA ASN A 211 23.12 4.49 -15.34
C ASN A 211 22.21 5.56 -16.00
N THR A 212 21.23 5.11 -16.81
CA THR A 212 20.21 5.98 -17.39
C THR A 212 18.99 6.17 -16.49
N ASP A 213 18.86 5.37 -15.43
CA ASP A 213 17.71 5.33 -14.55
C ASP A 213 17.94 6.14 -13.28
N TYR A 214 16.87 6.39 -12.54
CA TYR A 214 16.89 7.18 -11.32
C TYR A 214 16.39 6.39 -10.12
N ALA A 215 17.19 6.34 -9.04
CA ALA A 215 16.85 5.79 -7.73
C ALA A 215 16.61 6.95 -6.76
N ILE A 216 15.36 7.16 -6.34
CA ILE A 216 14.95 8.29 -5.51
C ILE A 216 14.60 7.78 -4.11
N PHE A 217 15.28 8.23 -3.08
CA PHE A 217 15.05 7.78 -1.70
C PHE A 217 15.59 8.78 -0.67
N ASP A 218 15.13 8.66 0.57
CA ASP A 218 15.76 9.31 1.73
C ASP A 218 16.62 8.28 2.46
N ASP A 219 17.90 8.55 2.59
CA ASP A 219 18.89 7.68 3.25
C ASP A 219 18.63 7.51 4.75
N PHE A 220 17.88 8.42 5.38
CA PHE A 220 17.45 8.33 6.78
C PHE A 220 16.70 7.03 7.11
N TYR A 221 15.93 6.50 6.15
CA TYR A 221 15.11 5.31 6.35
C TYR A 221 15.86 3.99 6.13
N LEU A 222 17.14 4.01 5.73
CA LEU A 222 17.90 2.82 5.40
C LEU A 222 19.14 2.72 6.30
N SER A 223 19.48 1.52 6.75
CA SER A 223 20.68 1.30 7.52
C SER A 223 21.95 1.48 6.67
N GLU A 224 23.08 1.84 7.28
CA GLU A 224 24.36 1.97 6.56
C GLU A 224 24.76 0.71 5.80
N LYS A 225 24.42 -0.46 6.34
CA LYS A 225 24.67 -1.74 5.69
C LYS A 225 23.86 -1.86 4.40
N ILE A 226 22.55 -1.55 4.45
CA ILE A 226 21.67 -1.57 3.28
C ILE A 226 22.11 -0.54 2.24
N LEU A 227 22.51 0.67 2.66
CA LEU A 227 22.99 1.70 1.74
C LEU A 227 24.21 1.25 0.94
N LYS A 228 25.10 0.45 1.54
CA LYS A 228 26.26 -0.13 0.84
C LYS A 228 25.90 -1.25 -0.15
N GLU A 229 24.76 -1.90 0.04
CA GLU A 229 24.26 -2.98 -0.82
C GLU A 229 23.37 -2.49 -1.96
N ILE A 230 22.94 -1.22 -1.95
CA ILE A 230 22.12 -0.66 -3.03
C ILE A 230 22.91 -0.70 -4.35
N ASN A 231 22.20 -1.09 -5.44
CA ASN A 231 22.76 -1.03 -6.78
C ASN A 231 23.35 0.38 -7.07
N PRO A 232 24.65 0.52 -7.33
CA PRO A 232 25.29 1.81 -7.55
C PRO A 232 25.08 2.36 -8.96
N SER A 233 24.53 1.57 -9.88
CA SER A 233 24.43 1.93 -11.30
C SER A 233 23.50 3.11 -11.60
N PRO A 234 22.27 3.22 -11.01
CA PRO A 234 21.38 4.33 -11.32
C PRO A 234 21.89 5.65 -10.76
N LYS A 235 21.33 6.75 -11.26
CA LYS A 235 21.52 8.07 -10.68
C LYS A 235 20.78 8.13 -9.33
N HIS A 236 21.51 8.13 -8.22
CA HIS A 236 20.92 8.27 -6.90
C HIS A 236 20.48 9.73 -6.68
N VAL A 237 19.22 9.93 -6.39
CA VAL A 237 18.60 11.24 -6.11
C VAL A 237 18.06 11.21 -4.69
N LEU A 238 18.81 11.76 -3.77
CA LEU A 238 18.39 11.86 -2.37
C LEU A 238 17.39 13.00 -2.18
N PHE A 239 16.45 12.81 -1.28
CA PHE A 239 15.58 13.86 -0.77
C PHE A 239 15.52 13.85 0.75
N LYS A 240 15.10 14.96 1.35
CA LYS A 240 14.88 15.10 2.79
C LYS A 240 13.48 15.64 3.05
N ASP A 241 12.85 15.20 4.11
CA ASP A 241 11.48 15.59 4.49
C ASP A 241 11.26 17.12 4.58
N ASN A 242 12.32 17.87 4.93
CA ASN A 242 12.26 19.33 5.06
C ASN A 242 12.73 20.09 3.81
N GLU A 243 13.16 19.39 2.77
CA GLU A 243 13.46 20.01 1.47
C GLU A 243 12.18 20.64 0.91
N PHE A 244 12.26 21.84 0.39
CA PHE A 244 11.10 22.62 -0.12
C PHE A 244 10.07 23.09 0.92
N ASN A 245 10.48 23.38 2.17
CA ASN A 245 9.58 23.90 3.21
C ASN A 245 8.81 25.15 2.77
N ASP A 246 9.43 26.05 2.02
CA ASP A 246 8.78 27.26 1.48
C ASP A 246 7.62 26.92 0.53
N LEU A 247 7.80 25.87 -0.28
CA LEU A 247 6.75 25.37 -1.17
C LEU A 247 5.67 24.62 -0.37
N SER A 248 6.07 23.87 0.64
CA SER A 248 5.13 23.13 1.50
C SER A 248 4.16 24.05 2.23
N ASN A 249 4.57 25.29 2.55
CA ASN A 249 3.71 26.29 3.17
C ASN A 249 2.64 26.86 2.22
N LYS A 250 2.89 26.83 0.92
CA LYS A 250 1.92 27.23 -0.12
C LYS A 250 0.89 26.13 -0.41
N ILE A 251 1.25 24.88 -0.17
CA ILE A 251 0.35 23.74 -0.35
C ILE A 251 -0.50 23.65 0.91
N SER A 252 -1.80 23.81 0.77
CA SER A 252 -2.75 23.87 1.86
C SER A 252 -2.57 22.76 2.91
N GLN A 253 -3.27 22.80 4.01
CA GLN A 253 -3.29 21.98 5.23
C GLN A 253 -3.13 20.45 5.10
N ASN A 254 -2.82 19.92 3.90
CA ASN A 254 -2.68 18.52 3.63
C ASN A 254 -1.29 17.98 4.02
N GLY A 255 -1.15 17.63 5.30
CA GLY A 255 0.11 17.12 5.85
C GLY A 255 0.66 15.87 5.17
N ILE A 256 -0.20 15.04 4.53
CA ILE A 256 0.25 13.84 3.80
C ILE A 256 1.11 14.24 2.59
N ILE A 257 0.65 15.20 1.80
CA ILE A 257 1.38 15.66 0.61
C ILE A 257 2.73 16.25 1.01
N LYS A 258 2.78 17.02 2.11
CA LYS A 258 4.01 17.62 2.59
C LYS A 258 5.14 16.63 2.81
N LYS A 259 4.83 15.44 3.35
CA LYS A 259 5.84 14.40 3.62
C LYS A 259 6.50 13.83 2.37
N PHE A 260 5.79 13.71 1.27
CA PHE A 260 6.38 13.17 0.04
C PHE A 260 6.59 14.22 -1.05
N LEU A 261 6.35 15.51 -0.74
CA LEU A 261 6.57 16.61 -1.67
C LEU A 261 7.97 16.60 -2.29
N PRO A 262 9.06 16.40 -1.50
CA PRO A 262 10.39 16.37 -2.07
C PRO A 262 10.56 15.28 -3.14
N ALA A 263 10.13 14.05 -2.84
CA ALA A 263 10.19 12.96 -3.80
C ALA A 263 9.35 13.26 -5.05
N LEU A 264 8.16 13.86 -4.89
CA LEU A 264 7.28 14.21 -5.99
C LEU A 264 7.92 15.26 -6.92
N ILE A 265 8.50 16.32 -6.35
CA ILE A 265 9.23 17.35 -7.13
C ILE A 265 10.39 16.71 -7.89
N LYS A 266 11.20 15.83 -7.24
CA LYS A 266 12.30 15.14 -7.94
C LYS A 266 11.79 14.31 -9.14
N VAL A 267 10.69 13.57 -8.99
CA VAL A 267 10.11 12.81 -10.10
C VAL A 267 9.62 13.70 -11.20
N THR A 268 8.89 14.78 -10.87
CA THR A 268 8.34 15.71 -11.88
C THR A 268 9.42 16.51 -12.60
N ASP A 269 10.51 16.90 -11.90
CA ASP A 269 11.69 17.53 -12.54
C ASP A 269 12.38 16.58 -13.54
N ILE A 270 12.54 15.29 -13.22
CA ILE A 270 13.10 14.29 -14.15
C ILE A 270 12.21 14.11 -15.39
N LEU A 271 10.92 14.40 -15.27
CA LEU A 271 9.94 14.32 -16.36
C LEU A 271 9.72 15.66 -17.08
N ASP A 272 10.51 16.69 -16.76
CA ASP A 272 10.42 18.04 -17.31
C ASP A 272 9.03 18.70 -17.14
N VAL A 273 8.33 18.40 -16.03
CA VAL A 273 7.04 19.05 -15.70
C VAL A 273 7.29 20.34 -14.92
N ASP A 274 6.70 21.44 -15.36
CA ASP A 274 6.86 22.76 -14.72
C ASP A 274 6.47 22.75 -13.23
N ARG A 275 7.38 23.23 -12.38
CA ARG A 275 7.20 23.22 -10.92
C ARG A 275 6.03 24.07 -10.45
N ASN A 276 5.77 25.22 -11.10
CA ASN A 276 4.65 26.07 -10.69
C ASN A 276 3.33 25.39 -11.02
N PHE A 277 3.28 24.69 -12.16
CA PHE A 277 2.14 23.84 -12.50
C PHE A 277 1.93 22.75 -11.44
N VAL A 278 3.00 22.01 -11.06
CA VAL A 278 2.92 20.97 -10.00
C VAL A 278 2.36 21.54 -8.71
N ILE A 279 2.92 22.65 -8.20
CA ILE A 279 2.46 23.31 -6.97
C ILE A 279 0.98 23.70 -7.06
N ASN A 280 0.57 24.31 -8.19
CA ASN A 280 -0.84 24.68 -8.40
C ASN A 280 -1.78 23.47 -8.40
N GLN A 281 -1.38 22.30 -8.93
CA GLN A 281 -2.18 21.09 -8.82
C GLN A 281 -2.26 20.58 -7.39
N LEU A 282 -1.15 20.62 -6.63
CA LEU A 282 -1.10 20.17 -5.24
C LEU A 282 -2.00 21.00 -4.31
N THR A 283 -2.15 22.31 -4.56
CA THR A 283 -3.09 23.15 -3.77
C THR A 283 -4.55 22.75 -3.97
N LYS A 284 -4.89 22.09 -5.07
CA LYS A 284 -6.25 21.68 -5.42
C LYS A 284 -6.53 20.21 -5.12
N PHE A 285 -5.50 19.43 -4.78
CA PHE A 285 -5.63 18.00 -4.56
C PHE A 285 -6.45 17.70 -3.30
N LYS A 286 -7.43 16.83 -3.43
CA LYS A 286 -8.25 16.31 -2.31
C LYS A 286 -7.71 14.94 -1.89
N ASN A 287 -7.67 14.69 -0.58
CA ASN A 287 -7.25 13.41 -0.05
C ASN A 287 -8.07 12.25 -0.61
N LEU A 288 -7.41 11.13 -0.81
CA LEU A 288 -8.07 9.89 -1.20
C LEU A 288 -8.98 9.39 -0.07
N ASN A 289 -10.03 8.69 -0.43
CA ASN A 289 -10.91 8.04 0.53
C ASN A 289 -10.11 7.19 1.53
N HIS A 290 -10.47 7.26 2.79
CA HIS A 290 -9.84 6.53 3.91
C HIS A 290 -8.38 6.91 4.22
N ARG A 291 -7.91 8.08 3.75
CA ARG A 291 -6.54 8.61 3.99
C ARG A 291 -6.62 10.05 4.48
N ILE A 292 -6.79 10.23 5.78
CA ILE A 292 -7.05 11.53 6.40
C ILE A 292 -8.14 12.30 5.61
N TYR A 293 -9.19 11.55 5.21
CA TYR A 293 -10.29 12.07 4.42
C TYR A 293 -11.34 12.69 5.33
N GLU A 294 -11.62 13.97 5.13
CA GLU A 294 -12.71 14.65 5.84
C GLU A 294 -14.06 14.19 5.28
N VAL A 295 -14.79 13.43 6.09
CA VAL A 295 -16.13 12.95 5.74
C VAL A 295 -17.14 14.08 5.83
N CYS A 296 -17.06 14.84 6.92
CA CYS A 296 -17.95 15.97 7.22
C CYS A 296 -17.27 16.89 8.24
N SER A 297 -17.56 18.19 8.12
CA SER A 297 -17.22 19.19 9.14
C SER A 297 -18.43 20.10 9.35
N ARG A 298 -18.89 20.23 10.60
CA ARG A 298 -20.04 21.05 10.97
C ARG A 298 -19.92 21.54 12.40
N ASP A 299 -20.23 22.80 12.64
CA ASP A 299 -20.33 23.44 13.97
C ASP A 299 -19.06 23.22 14.83
N GLY A 300 -17.87 23.29 14.21
CA GLY A 300 -16.59 23.12 14.91
C GLY A 300 -16.20 21.64 15.16
N VAL A 301 -17.01 20.68 14.71
CA VAL A 301 -16.74 19.24 14.80
C VAL A 301 -16.39 18.70 13.43
N SER A 302 -15.22 18.03 13.28
CA SER A 302 -14.82 17.35 12.06
C SER A 302 -14.76 15.84 12.25
N PHE A 303 -15.11 15.10 11.21
CA PHE A 303 -15.00 13.65 11.16
C PHE A 303 -13.98 13.25 10.09
N ILE A 304 -12.90 12.65 10.54
CA ILE A 304 -11.77 12.28 9.68
C ILE A 304 -11.67 10.77 9.56
N ASN A 305 -11.73 10.29 8.33
CA ASN A 305 -11.58 8.88 7.98
C ASN A 305 -10.15 8.61 7.50
N ASP A 306 -9.38 7.93 8.35
CA ASP A 306 -8.04 7.46 8.04
C ASP A 306 -7.93 5.94 8.28
N SER A 307 -8.97 5.22 7.85
CA SER A 307 -9.07 3.76 8.03
C SER A 307 -7.88 2.99 7.43
N LYS A 308 -7.14 3.60 6.49
CA LYS A 308 -5.93 3.03 5.88
C LYS A 308 -4.71 3.05 6.82
N ALA A 309 -4.72 3.80 7.91
CA ALA A 309 -3.68 3.75 8.94
C ALA A 309 -3.73 2.43 9.69
N THR A 310 -3.05 1.42 9.16
CA THR A 310 -3.03 0.05 9.69
C THR A 310 -1.78 -0.27 10.52
N ASN A 311 -0.94 0.73 10.77
CA ASN A 311 0.25 0.64 11.61
C ASN A 311 0.42 1.89 12.49
N PRO A 312 1.20 1.80 13.60
CA PRO A 312 1.41 2.90 14.54
C PRO A 312 1.97 4.18 13.90
N ALA A 313 2.92 4.06 12.97
CA ALA A 313 3.55 5.24 12.34
C ALA A 313 2.53 6.07 11.54
N ALA A 314 1.62 5.42 10.81
CA ALA A 314 0.55 6.10 10.08
C ALA A 314 -0.43 6.76 11.03
N ALA A 315 -0.83 6.07 12.12
CA ALA A 315 -1.78 6.58 13.10
C ALA A 315 -1.23 7.78 13.88
N ASN A 316 0.03 7.73 14.30
CA ASN A 316 0.72 8.86 14.94
C ASN A 316 0.76 10.08 14.02
N PHE A 317 1.08 9.85 12.74
CA PHE A 317 1.09 10.93 11.77
C PHE A 317 -0.30 11.59 11.65
N ALA A 318 -1.37 10.81 11.51
CA ALA A 318 -2.72 11.36 11.44
C ALA A 318 -3.06 12.14 12.71
N ALA A 319 -2.79 11.60 13.90
CA ALA A 319 -3.02 12.26 15.16
C ALA A 319 -2.23 13.58 15.32
N SER A 320 -1.04 13.70 14.72
CA SER A 320 -0.25 14.93 14.76
C SER A 320 -0.84 16.07 13.93
N GLN A 321 -1.77 15.80 13.02
CA GLN A 321 -2.35 16.80 12.11
C GLN A 321 -3.54 17.57 12.73
N PHE A 322 -4.10 17.09 13.83
CA PHE A 322 -5.32 17.64 14.42
C PHE A 322 -5.14 18.07 15.86
N LYS A 323 -6.09 18.87 16.33
CA LYS A 323 -6.23 19.27 17.74
C LYS A 323 -7.55 18.77 18.31
N ASP A 324 -7.65 18.68 19.62
CA ASP A 324 -8.86 18.25 20.34
C ASP A 324 -9.41 16.91 19.80
N ILE A 325 -8.54 15.86 19.78
CA ILE A 325 -8.81 14.60 19.09
C ILE A 325 -9.60 13.63 19.96
N TYR A 326 -10.69 13.13 19.43
CA TYR A 326 -11.44 11.96 19.90
C TYR A 326 -11.06 10.79 19.00
N TRP A 327 -10.10 9.98 19.44
CA TRP A 327 -9.38 9.04 18.60
C TRP A 327 -9.97 7.65 18.65
N ILE A 328 -10.43 7.12 17.51
CA ILE A 328 -10.86 5.73 17.37
C ILE A 328 -9.66 4.90 16.93
N LEU A 329 -9.21 3.99 17.81
CA LEU A 329 -7.95 3.26 17.74
C LEU A 329 -8.20 1.76 17.96
N GLY A 330 -7.45 0.88 17.25
CA GLY A 330 -7.50 -0.56 17.42
C GLY A 330 -7.97 -1.36 16.20
N GLY A 331 -8.03 -2.65 16.37
CA GLY A 331 -8.25 -3.67 15.34
C GLY A 331 -7.34 -4.87 15.58
N LEU A 332 -6.85 -5.53 14.52
CA LEU A 332 -5.88 -6.63 14.61
C LEU A 332 -4.46 -6.08 14.58
N SER A 333 -3.67 -6.33 15.63
CA SER A 333 -2.32 -5.76 15.78
C SER A 333 -1.29 -6.34 14.79
N LYS A 334 -1.48 -7.56 14.28
CA LYS A 334 -0.54 -8.26 13.38
C LYS A 334 0.91 -8.27 13.89
N ASN A 335 1.11 -8.44 15.19
CA ASN A 335 2.41 -8.39 15.87
C ASN A 335 3.14 -7.04 15.73
N ASN A 336 2.45 -5.98 15.31
CA ASN A 336 3.02 -4.64 15.37
C ASN A 336 3.25 -4.23 16.82
N ASP A 337 4.35 -3.53 17.06
CA ASP A 337 4.66 -2.98 18.37
C ASP A 337 3.76 -1.76 18.65
N LEU A 338 2.66 -1.99 19.36
CA LEU A 338 1.69 -0.94 19.72
C LEU A 338 2.26 0.07 20.72
N SER A 339 3.37 -0.21 21.41
CA SER A 339 4.04 0.74 22.30
C SER A 339 4.61 1.95 21.54
N LYS A 340 4.77 1.85 20.21
CA LYS A 340 5.17 2.94 19.31
C LYS A 340 4.08 3.95 19.02
N LEU A 341 2.84 3.72 19.49
CA LEU A 341 1.78 4.72 19.41
C LEU A 341 2.05 5.88 20.36
N ASP A 342 1.98 7.12 19.87
CA ASP A 342 2.09 8.33 20.70
C ASP A 342 0.76 8.62 21.43
N LEU A 343 0.46 7.77 22.41
CA LEU A 343 -0.74 7.87 23.22
C LEU A 343 -0.67 9.00 24.26
N SER A 344 0.47 9.68 24.38
CA SER A 344 0.67 10.83 25.28
C SER A 344 0.50 12.18 24.59
N ASN A 345 0.22 12.21 23.29
CA ASN A 345 0.02 13.44 22.51
C ASN A 345 -1.01 14.36 23.18
N LYS A 346 -0.57 15.59 23.47
CA LYS A 346 -1.38 16.60 24.20
C LYS A 346 -2.69 16.99 23.51
N ASN A 347 -2.81 16.71 22.23
CA ASN A 347 -4.01 17.00 21.45
C ASN A 347 -5.11 15.93 21.65
N ILE A 348 -4.82 14.79 22.29
CA ILE A 348 -5.79 13.72 22.53
C ILE A 348 -6.69 14.12 23.71
N LYS A 349 -8.00 14.15 23.49
CA LYS A 349 -9.02 14.35 24.51
C LYS A 349 -9.51 13.03 25.09
N LYS A 350 -9.76 12.05 24.22
CA LYS A 350 -10.19 10.71 24.62
C LYS A 350 -9.91 9.70 23.53
N ILE A 351 -9.61 8.46 23.92
CA ILE A 351 -9.39 7.34 23.01
C ILE A 351 -10.57 6.37 23.11
N TYR A 352 -11.04 5.87 21.97
CA TYR A 352 -12.08 4.85 21.88
C TYR A 352 -11.48 3.59 21.24
N LEU A 353 -11.44 2.52 22.01
CA LEU A 353 -10.77 1.27 21.60
C LEU A 353 -11.75 0.35 20.90
N ILE A 354 -11.33 -0.19 19.74
CA ILE A 354 -12.11 -1.13 18.93
C ILE A 354 -11.29 -2.37 18.58
N GLY A 355 -11.98 -3.47 18.29
CA GLY A 355 -11.39 -4.70 17.78
C GLY A 355 -10.58 -5.48 18.79
N SER A 356 -9.87 -6.49 18.31
CA SER A 356 -9.19 -7.51 19.13
C SER A 356 -8.00 -6.99 19.93
N SER A 357 -7.40 -5.85 19.54
CA SER A 357 -6.30 -5.24 20.30
C SER A 357 -6.75 -4.34 21.46
N SER A 358 -8.05 -4.21 21.73
CA SER A 358 -8.59 -3.30 22.75
C SER A 358 -8.00 -3.51 24.14
N ASP A 359 -7.88 -4.76 24.59
CA ASP A 359 -7.35 -5.08 25.91
C ASP A 359 -5.85 -4.77 26.00
N GLN A 360 -5.07 -5.11 24.97
CA GLN A 360 -3.64 -4.79 24.89
C GLN A 360 -3.41 -3.28 24.91
N LEU A 361 -4.17 -2.53 24.12
CA LEU A 361 -4.08 -1.06 24.06
C LEU A 361 -4.46 -0.42 25.40
N SER A 362 -5.48 -0.93 26.09
CA SER A 362 -5.91 -0.37 27.38
C SER A 362 -4.81 -0.40 28.44
N GLN A 363 -3.90 -1.38 28.37
CA GLN A 363 -2.78 -1.56 29.31
C GLN A 363 -1.64 -0.55 29.08
N ILE A 364 -1.49 -0.05 27.85
CA ILE A 364 -0.40 0.86 27.49
C ILE A 364 -0.81 2.34 27.44
N ILE A 365 -2.11 2.65 27.54
CA ILE A 365 -2.59 4.03 27.58
C ILE A 365 -2.13 4.69 28.89
N PRO A 366 -1.47 5.87 28.82
CA PRO A 366 -1.05 6.59 30.02
C PRO A 366 -2.25 6.94 30.94
N LYS A 367 -2.11 6.81 32.25
CA LYS A 367 -3.18 7.06 33.25
C LYS A 367 -3.86 8.43 33.13
N LYS A 368 -3.16 9.43 32.59
CA LYS A 368 -3.69 10.79 32.37
C LYS A 368 -4.61 10.90 31.15
N VAL A 369 -4.60 9.92 30.25
CA VAL A 369 -5.39 9.94 29.02
C VAL A 369 -6.68 9.15 29.24
N LYS A 370 -7.81 9.80 29.01
CA LYS A 370 -9.13 9.16 29.10
C LYS A 370 -9.32 8.19 27.95
N PHE A 371 -9.86 7.02 28.21
CA PHE A 371 -10.24 6.06 27.16
C PHE A 371 -11.55 5.34 27.49
N GLU A 372 -12.09 4.67 26.48
CA GLU A 372 -13.29 3.85 26.55
C GLU A 372 -13.09 2.62 25.67
N VAL A 373 -13.38 1.45 26.20
CA VAL A 373 -13.38 0.21 25.42
C VAL A 373 -14.75 0.05 24.78
N SER A 374 -14.84 0.36 23.51
CA SER A 374 -16.10 0.38 22.75
C SER A 374 -16.31 -0.92 21.94
N TYR A 375 -15.25 -1.73 21.76
CA TYR A 375 -15.16 -2.98 21.01
C TYR A 375 -15.50 -2.89 19.52
N ASN A 376 -16.45 -2.07 19.10
CA ASN A 376 -16.85 -1.93 17.69
C ASN A 376 -16.90 -0.48 17.24
N LEU A 377 -16.80 -0.30 15.92
CA LEU A 377 -16.70 1.02 15.28
C LEU A 377 -17.95 1.89 15.50
N GLU A 378 -19.13 1.29 15.50
CA GLU A 378 -20.38 2.05 15.62
C GLU A 378 -20.54 2.65 17.02
N SER A 379 -20.29 1.86 18.07
CA SER A 379 -20.31 2.31 19.46
C SER A 379 -19.26 3.38 19.69
N ALA A 380 -18.02 3.17 19.23
CA ALA A 380 -16.93 4.13 19.34
C ALA A 380 -17.29 5.49 18.70
N THR A 381 -17.81 5.45 17.47
CA THR A 381 -18.15 6.68 16.73
C THR A 381 -19.31 7.45 17.41
N LYS A 382 -20.35 6.75 17.87
CA LYS A 382 -21.48 7.35 18.57
C LYS A 382 -21.07 7.94 19.92
N SER A 383 -20.23 7.23 20.70
CA SER A 383 -19.70 7.71 21.98
C SER A 383 -18.81 8.95 21.79
N ALA A 384 -17.92 8.91 20.80
CA ALA A 384 -17.07 10.05 20.46
C ALA A 384 -17.91 11.28 20.05
N TYR A 385 -18.96 11.09 19.27
CA TYR A 385 -19.85 12.16 18.85
C TYR A 385 -20.60 12.78 20.05
N LYS A 386 -21.15 11.97 20.93
CA LYS A 386 -21.80 12.47 22.17
C LYS A 386 -20.85 13.29 23.04
N GLU A 387 -19.58 12.91 23.10
CA GLU A 387 -18.59 13.59 23.92
C GLU A 387 -18.13 14.91 23.28
N VAL A 388 -17.90 14.94 21.97
CA VAL A 388 -17.46 16.15 21.26
C VAL A 388 -18.54 17.23 21.25
N LEU A 389 -19.82 16.86 21.23
CA LEU A 389 -20.94 17.81 21.33
C LEU A 389 -20.92 18.60 22.65
N LYS A 390 -20.44 18.02 23.75
CA LYS A 390 -20.30 18.69 25.03
C LYS A 390 -19.23 19.80 24.99
N SER A 391 -18.17 19.58 24.19
CA SER A 391 -17.08 20.55 24.01
C SER A 391 -17.30 21.52 22.87
N GLN A 392 -18.33 21.32 22.04
CA GLN A 392 -18.71 22.14 20.88
C GLN A 392 -17.60 22.30 19.83
N ARG A 393 -16.50 21.56 19.95
CA ARG A 393 -15.39 21.53 18.98
C ARG A 393 -14.56 20.30 19.17
N GLY A 394 -13.94 19.83 18.07
CA GLY A 394 -12.99 18.73 18.09
C GLY A 394 -12.99 17.90 16.81
N CYS A 395 -12.06 16.97 16.77
CA CYS A 395 -11.87 16.07 15.65
C CYS A 395 -12.16 14.62 16.08
N ILE A 396 -13.16 13.99 15.48
CA ILE A 396 -13.36 12.55 15.60
C ILE A 396 -12.53 11.87 14.53
N LEU A 397 -11.44 11.25 14.96
CA LEU A 397 -10.43 10.66 14.08
C LEU A 397 -10.52 9.15 14.10
N LEU A 398 -10.93 8.53 12.99
CA LEU A 398 -10.72 7.11 12.75
C LEU A 398 -9.33 6.93 12.15
N SER A 399 -8.33 6.61 12.96
CA SER A 399 -6.98 6.24 12.53
C SER A 399 -6.47 5.09 13.38
N PRO A 400 -6.84 3.85 13.00
CA PRO A 400 -6.86 2.70 13.90
C PRO A 400 -5.49 2.19 14.36
N GLY A 401 -4.39 2.46 13.63
CA GLY A 401 -3.06 1.93 13.95
C GLY A 401 -2.93 0.40 13.84
N CYS A 402 -4.02 -0.28 13.50
CA CYS A 402 -4.15 -1.73 13.42
C CYS A 402 -4.87 -2.14 12.12
N SER A 403 -4.64 -3.39 11.70
CA SER A 403 -5.40 -4.00 10.60
C SER A 403 -6.89 -4.09 10.93
N SER A 404 -7.73 -4.20 9.89
CA SER A 404 -9.19 -4.28 10.03
C SER A 404 -9.74 -5.71 10.04
N GLN A 405 -8.90 -6.72 9.77
CA GLN A 405 -9.32 -8.08 9.41
C GLN A 405 -9.89 -8.90 10.58
N ASP A 406 -9.95 -8.35 11.78
CA ASP A 406 -10.68 -8.91 12.91
C ASP A 406 -12.19 -8.67 12.86
N GLN A 407 -12.63 -7.54 12.29
CA GLN A 407 -14.03 -7.15 12.23
C GLN A 407 -14.54 -6.83 10.81
N PHE A 408 -13.64 -6.68 9.84
CA PHE A 408 -13.94 -6.26 8.46
C PHE A 408 -13.11 -7.07 7.46
N ILE A 409 -13.58 -7.18 6.23
CA ILE A 409 -12.85 -7.83 5.13
C ILE A 409 -11.52 -7.09 4.87
N ASP A 410 -11.60 -5.75 4.84
CA ASP A 410 -10.45 -4.87 4.61
C ASP A 410 -10.66 -3.47 5.23
N TYR A 411 -9.65 -2.60 5.07
CA TYR A 411 -9.72 -1.23 5.57
C TYR A 411 -10.77 -0.38 4.83
N GLN A 412 -11.13 -0.72 3.60
CA GLN A 412 -12.12 0.00 2.81
C GLN A 412 -13.52 -0.22 3.40
N GLU A 413 -13.84 -1.47 3.73
CA GLU A 413 -15.10 -1.79 4.41
C GLU A 413 -15.21 -1.08 5.76
N ARG A 414 -14.14 -1.09 6.59
CA ARG A 414 -14.10 -0.34 7.84
C ARG A 414 -14.33 1.16 7.62
N GLY A 415 -13.65 1.74 6.65
CA GLY A 415 -13.77 3.16 6.33
C GLY A 415 -15.14 3.53 5.74
N ASN A 416 -15.71 2.70 4.87
CA ASN A 416 -17.07 2.88 4.34
C ASN A 416 -18.13 2.82 5.44
N LYS A 417 -17.97 1.88 6.39
CA LYS A 417 -18.85 1.77 7.56
C LYS A 417 -18.78 3.03 8.43
N PHE A 418 -17.57 3.56 8.67
CA PHE A 418 -17.41 4.83 9.40
C PHE A 418 -18.14 5.98 8.70
N THR A 419 -17.91 6.16 7.40
CA THR A 419 -18.58 7.20 6.59
C THR A 419 -20.10 7.08 6.67
N LYS A 420 -20.64 5.85 6.58
CA LYS A 420 -22.07 5.60 6.70
C LYS A 420 -22.62 5.97 8.09
N ILE A 421 -21.88 5.64 9.16
CA ILE A 421 -22.27 6.00 10.54
C ILE A 421 -22.29 7.52 10.69
N VAL A 422 -21.25 8.21 10.22
CA VAL A 422 -21.16 9.68 10.26
C VAL A 422 -22.33 10.33 9.54
N ASN A 423 -22.61 9.91 8.30
CA ASN A 423 -23.73 10.46 7.52
C ASN A 423 -25.08 10.27 8.24
N ASN A 424 -25.30 9.10 8.85
CA ASN A 424 -26.53 8.86 9.63
C ASN A 424 -26.62 9.72 10.91
N LEU A 425 -25.50 10.08 11.52
CA LEU A 425 -25.47 10.98 12.66
C LEU A 425 -25.77 12.43 12.24
N MET A 426 -25.30 12.84 11.08
CA MET A 426 -25.47 14.19 10.55
C MET A 426 -26.86 14.47 9.96
N VAL A 427 -27.55 13.44 9.45
CA VAL A 427 -28.94 13.56 8.94
C VAL A 427 -29.96 13.67 10.08
N LYS A 428 -29.60 13.20 11.29
CA LYS A 428 -30.47 13.23 12.47
C LYS A 428 -30.35 14.49 13.32
N CYS A 429 -29.48 15.37 12.93
CA CYS A 429 -29.31 16.73 13.49
C CYS A 429 -29.65 17.76 12.40
#